data_b73c3edf7f44b35c7e3a705e3e2ab7c4
#
_entry.id   b73c3edf7f44b35c7e3a705e3e2ab7c4
#
_cell.length_a   1.000
_cell.length_b   1.000
_cell.length_c   1.000
_cell.angle_alpha   90.00
_cell.angle_beta   90.00
_cell.angle_gamma   90.00
#
_symmetry.space_group_name_H-M   'P 1'
#
loop_
_entity.id
_entity.type
_entity.pdbx_description
1 polymer ?
#
loop_
_entity_poly.entity_id
_entity_poly.type
_entity_poly.pdbx_seq_one_letter_code
_entity_poly.pdbx_strand_id
1 'polypeptide(L)'
;MRRNFSRALAGLCVGTLALGLGTAPTAAKEKITYGYLIDPALEGVLYAIKQGIVKSDRIEIVGKALAIPALIQSTPTKRFDVLMNAVMAIPLAAKRGLKLVVLSSALRAGKGGLGAGIWVKKDSPYKTMADLRGRTIGNYALRSTGTTWIRLALLKKYKLNVSYKNGDMNWVQIPAPALLTALETGRVDAATLIHSQAYKARGSGNYRVLAWTNRDIREIYGVDTVAAVNVTYPEKLAARPEAFKEFNRMLYESVQYAVNNPDEVGAAIAKDGKISAAYFKAWMEDYSYFPGAVSDADLKAMETIWAGAVEMGILKSAPKAADVVWKHAVRE
;
A
#
# COMPACT_ATOMS: atom_id res chain seq x y z
N MET A 1 -34.66 89.29 12.55
CA MET A 1 -35.72 89.44 13.60
C MET A 1 -36.08 88.08 14.19
N ARG A 2 -36.00 88.00 15.52
CA ARG A 2 -36.70 87.06 16.43
C ARG A 2 -36.31 85.58 16.27
N ARG A 3 -35.58 84.99 17.22
CA ARG A 3 -35.75 84.68 18.66
C ARG A 3 -36.41 83.33 18.91
N ASN A 4 -35.59 82.43 19.53
CA ASN A 4 -35.84 81.54 20.70
C ASN A 4 -36.80 80.36 20.47
N PHE A 5 -36.61 79.16 21.01
CA PHE A 5 -36.29 78.78 22.38
C PHE A 5 -35.91 77.26 22.45
N SER A 6 -35.04 76.98 23.40
CA SER A 6 -34.64 75.71 23.91
C SER A 6 -35.76 74.77 24.32
N ARG A 7 -35.49 73.43 24.24
CA ARG A 7 -35.82 72.48 25.32
C ARG A 7 -34.98 71.22 25.17
N ALA A 8 -34.23 71.01 26.21
CA ALA A 8 -33.47 69.73 26.44
C ALA A 8 -34.42 68.60 26.82
N LEU A 9 -34.27 67.43 26.24
CA LEU A 9 -34.77 66.20 26.79
C LEU A 9 -33.60 65.23 26.86
N ALA A 10 -33.19 64.85 28.09
CA ALA A 10 -32.27 63.80 28.41
C ALA A 10 -32.94 62.48 28.12
N GLY A 11 -32.43 61.72 27.11
CA GLY A 11 -32.82 60.39 26.84
C GLY A 11 -31.72 59.41 27.32
N LEU A 12 -32.07 58.62 28.31
CA LEU A 12 -31.24 57.57 28.90
C LEU A 12 -31.05 56.46 27.84
N CYS A 13 -29.87 56.37 27.22
CA CYS A 13 -29.52 55.23 26.39
C CYS A 13 -29.04 54.10 27.31
N VAL A 14 -29.90 53.11 27.54
CA VAL A 14 -29.49 51.80 28.09
C VAL A 14 -28.75 51.06 27.00
N GLY A 15 -27.41 51.03 27.11
CA GLY A 15 -26.55 50.25 26.25
C GLY A 15 -26.65 48.76 26.59
N THR A 16 -27.37 48.01 25.76
CA THR A 16 -27.31 46.54 25.76
C THR A 16 -25.95 46.11 25.22
N LEU A 17 -25.05 45.69 26.12
CA LEU A 17 -23.85 44.94 25.74
C LEU A 17 -24.29 43.57 25.16
N ALA A 18 -24.36 43.47 23.84
CA ALA A 18 -24.42 42.19 23.16
C ALA A 18 -23.03 41.53 23.27
N LEU A 19 -22.89 40.60 24.19
CA LEU A 19 -21.80 39.65 24.22
C LEU A 19 -21.85 38.84 22.92
N GLY A 20 -21.17 39.30 21.87
CA GLY A 20 -20.89 38.53 20.69
C GLY A 20 -20.03 37.34 21.06
N LEU A 21 -20.66 36.16 21.19
CA LEU A 21 -19.93 34.87 21.15
C LEU A 21 -19.27 34.79 19.78
N GLY A 22 -18.04 35.31 19.69
CA GLY A 22 -17.18 35.14 18.55
C GLY A 22 -16.89 33.64 18.38
N THR A 23 -17.54 33.03 17.39
CA THR A 23 -17.08 31.71 16.91
C THR A 23 -15.67 31.91 16.40
N ALA A 24 -14.69 31.40 17.16
CA ALA A 24 -13.30 31.37 16.71
C ALA A 24 -13.28 30.71 15.32
N PRO A 25 -12.60 31.30 14.35
CA PRO A 25 -12.48 30.68 13.02
C PRO A 25 -11.91 29.30 13.19
N THR A 26 -12.66 28.27 12.79
CA THR A 26 -12.18 26.90 12.72
C THR A 26 -10.97 26.92 11.81
N ALA A 27 -9.78 26.69 12.34
CA ALA A 27 -8.55 26.64 11.56
C ALA A 27 -8.76 25.61 10.44
N ALA A 28 -8.41 25.99 9.21
CA ALA A 28 -8.52 25.07 8.07
C ALA A 28 -7.68 23.82 8.34
N LYS A 29 -8.26 22.65 8.10
CA LYS A 29 -7.54 21.36 8.29
C LYS A 29 -6.29 21.32 7.42
N GLU A 30 -5.22 20.84 8.01
CA GLU A 30 -3.98 20.63 7.30
C GLU A 30 -4.09 19.44 6.34
N LYS A 31 -3.69 19.61 5.07
CA LYS A 31 -3.78 18.54 4.07
C LYS A 31 -2.55 17.62 4.14
N ILE A 32 -2.82 16.32 4.22
CA ILE A 32 -1.83 15.25 4.04
C ILE A 32 -2.13 14.52 2.73
N THR A 33 -1.25 14.67 1.76
CA THR A 33 -1.37 13.98 0.47
C THR A 33 -0.85 12.55 0.58
N TYR A 34 -1.69 11.56 0.19
CA TYR A 34 -1.37 10.14 0.28
C TYR A 34 -1.45 9.45 -1.09
N GLY A 35 -0.30 8.98 -1.61
CA GLY A 35 -0.25 8.13 -2.80
C GLY A 35 -0.30 6.65 -2.42
N TYR A 36 -1.28 5.90 -2.94
CA TYR A 36 -1.46 4.47 -2.64
C TYR A 36 -1.73 3.64 -3.89
N LEU A 37 -1.60 2.32 -3.78
CA LEU A 37 -1.79 1.39 -4.90
C LEU A 37 -3.25 1.40 -5.39
N ILE A 38 -3.43 1.49 -6.71
CA ILE A 38 -4.73 1.31 -7.33
C ILE A 38 -5.16 -0.17 -7.27
N ASP A 39 -6.02 -0.48 -6.32
CA ASP A 39 -6.70 -1.77 -6.19
C ASP A 39 -8.01 -1.57 -5.40
N PRO A 40 -9.11 -2.27 -5.75
CA PRO A 40 -10.37 -2.12 -5.02
C PRO A 40 -10.26 -2.35 -3.52
N ALA A 41 -9.39 -3.27 -3.07
CA ALA A 41 -9.21 -3.52 -1.64
C ALA A 41 -8.62 -2.33 -0.89
N LEU A 42 -7.75 -1.52 -1.54
CA LEU A 42 -7.20 -0.30 -0.94
C LEU A 42 -8.27 0.81 -0.80
N GLU A 43 -9.25 0.82 -1.69
CA GLU A 43 -10.43 1.67 -1.52
C GLU A 43 -11.23 1.25 -0.28
N GLY A 44 -11.32 -0.07 -0.01
CA GLY A 44 -11.90 -0.62 1.20
C GLY A 44 -11.13 -0.25 2.47
N VAL A 45 -9.81 -0.28 2.44
CA VAL A 45 -8.95 0.16 3.55
C VAL A 45 -9.20 1.62 3.92
N LEU A 46 -9.45 2.47 2.93
CA LEU A 46 -9.72 3.91 3.13
C LEU A 46 -11.21 4.23 3.28
N TYR A 47 -12.08 3.23 3.31
CA TYR A 47 -13.54 3.40 3.32
C TYR A 47 -14.01 4.29 4.46
N ALA A 48 -13.64 3.99 5.71
CA ALA A 48 -14.11 4.73 6.87
C ALA A 48 -13.65 6.21 6.87
N ILE A 49 -12.46 6.49 6.35
CA ILE A 49 -12.00 7.87 6.13
C ILE A 49 -12.84 8.56 5.07
N LYS A 50 -13.08 7.91 3.94
CA LYS A 50 -13.85 8.48 2.82
C LYS A 50 -15.33 8.72 3.15
N GLN A 51 -15.91 7.88 4.01
CA GLN A 51 -17.28 8.04 4.50
C GLN A 51 -17.38 9.00 5.70
N GLY A 52 -16.26 9.55 6.20
CA GLY A 52 -16.25 10.43 7.36
C GLY A 52 -16.59 9.74 8.69
N ILE A 53 -16.54 8.40 8.73
CA ILE A 53 -16.65 7.60 9.96
C ILE A 53 -15.42 7.83 10.82
N VAL A 54 -14.24 7.70 10.22
CA VAL A 54 -12.96 8.10 10.82
C VAL A 54 -12.61 9.49 10.29
N LYS A 55 -12.53 10.45 11.20
CA LYS A 55 -12.28 11.86 10.89
C LYS A 55 -11.32 12.50 11.87
N SER A 56 -10.81 13.65 11.50
CA SER A 56 -9.94 14.50 12.31
C SER A 56 -10.36 15.95 12.15
N ASP A 57 -10.22 16.73 13.22
CA ASP A 57 -10.39 18.19 13.16
C ASP A 57 -9.08 18.90 12.77
N ARG A 58 -7.95 18.18 12.76
CA ARG A 58 -6.60 18.70 12.48
C ARG A 58 -6.19 18.53 11.05
N ILE A 59 -6.45 17.34 10.46
CA ILE A 59 -5.99 17.00 9.12
C ILE A 59 -7.11 16.53 8.20
N GLU A 60 -6.85 16.65 6.89
CA GLU A 60 -7.60 16.03 5.80
C GLU A 60 -6.65 15.14 5.00
N ILE A 61 -6.99 13.86 4.82
CA ILE A 61 -6.21 12.94 3.98
C ILE A 61 -6.71 13.05 2.54
N VAL A 62 -5.83 13.56 1.66
CA VAL A 62 -6.09 13.66 0.22
C VAL A 62 -5.43 12.49 -0.49
N GLY A 63 -6.18 11.40 -0.70
CA GLY A 63 -5.71 10.17 -1.31
C GLY A 63 -5.65 10.22 -2.83
N LYS A 64 -4.63 9.60 -3.42
CA LYS A 64 -4.52 9.35 -4.87
C LYS A 64 -4.09 7.93 -5.15
N ALA A 65 -4.95 7.17 -5.85
CA ALA A 65 -4.64 5.82 -6.32
C ALA A 65 -3.68 5.88 -7.52
N LEU A 66 -2.63 5.06 -7.51
CA LEU A 66 -1.57 5.02 -8.50
C LEU A 66 -1.19 3.57 -8.84
N ALA A 67 -0.80 3.33 -10.09
CA ALA A 67 -0.18 2.07 -10.49
C ALA A 67 1.23 1.94 -9.90
N ILE A 68 1.72 0.70 -9.72
CA ILE A 68 3.03 0.43 -9.09
C ILE A 68 4.19 1.22 -9.73
N PRO A 69 4.32 1.30 -11.07
CA PRO A 69 5.38 2.11 -11.67
C PRO A 69 5.30 3.59 -11.29
N ALA A 70 4.08 4.15 -11.19
CA ALA A 70 3.88 5.56 -10.83
C ALA A 70 4.21 5.80 -9.34
N LEU A 71 3.91 4.85 -8.44
CA LEU A 71 4.34 4.91 -7.03
C LEU A 71 5.87 4.96 -6.94
N ILE A 72 6.56 4.07 -7.67
CA ILE A 72 8.04 4.04 -7.71
C ILE A 72 8.62 5.36 -8.23
N GLN A 73 8.04 5.92 -9.30
CA GLN A 73 8.48 7.19 -9.89
C GLN A 73 8.18 8.40 -9.00
N SER A 74 7.15 8.32 -8.15
CA SER A 74 6.79 9.39 -7.22
C SER A 74 7.76 9.51 -6.03
N THR A 75 8.54 8.48 -5.74
CA THR A 75 9.47 8.47 -4.60
C THR A 75 10.50 9.62 -4.64
N PRO A 76 11.28 9.82 -5.71
CA PRO A 76 12.28 10.89 -5.75
C PRO A 76 11.66 12.29 -5.89
N THR A 77 10.42 12.40 -6.33
CA THR A 77 9.78 13.71 -6.56
C THR A 77 9.24 14.35 -5.29
N LYS A 78 9.12 13.58 -4.19
CA LYS A 78 8.52 14.01 -2.90
C LYS A 78 7.14 14.66 -3.04
N ARG A 79 6.41 14.32 -4.12
CA ARG A 79 5.11 14.92 -4.46
C ARG A 79 4.05 14.68 -3.39
N PHE A 80 4.07 13.48 -2.76
CA PHE A 80 3.15 13.11 -1.71
C PHE A 80 3.78 13.32 -0.33
N ASP A 81 2.98 13.58 0.67
CA ASP A 81 3.42 13.63 2.07
C ASP A 81 3.64 12.21 2.59
N VAL A 82 2.72 11.32 2.28
CA VAL A 82 2.84 9.88 2.53
C VAL A 82 2.71 9.14 1.20
N LEU A 83 3.54 8.13 1.02
CA LEU A 83 3.53 7.29 -0.17
C LEU A 83 3.55 5.82 0.24
N MET A 84 2.57 5.03 -0.22
CA MET A 84 2.69 3.58 -0.18
C MET A 84 3.84 3.19 -1.11
N ASN A 85 4.88 2.58 -0.56
CA ASN A 85 6.08 2.30 -1.32
C ASN A 85 6.57 0.87 -1.11
N ALA A 86 7.30 0.37 -2.08
CA ALA A 86 7.93 -0.94 -1.99
C ALA A 86 8.97 -0.94 -0.86
N VAL A 87 9.04 -2.00 -0.05
CA VAL A 87 10.07 -2.19 0.97
C VAL A 87 11.48 -2.08 0.38
N MET A 88 11.66 -2.60 -0.85
CA MET A 88 12.92 -2.49 -1.60
C MET A 88 13.28 -1.04 -2.00
N ALA A 89 12.32 -0.13 -2.03
CA ALA A 89 12.60 1.28 -2.33
C ALA A 89 13.43 1.95 -1.25
N ILE A 90 13.37 1.50 0.00
CA ILE A 90 14.11 2.09 1.12
C ILE A 90 15.62 2.04 0.89
N PRO A 91 16.27 0.85 0.77
CA PRO A 91 17.71 0.80 0.51
C PRO A 91 18.10 1.34 -0.87
N LEU A 92 17.24 1.20 -1.88
CA LEU A 92 17.51 1.74 -3.21
C LEU A 92 17.47 3.27 -3.27
N ALA A 93 16.60 3.91 -2.49
CA ALA A 93 16.55 5.36 -2.34
C ALA A 93 17.76 5.86 -1.52
N ALA A 94 18.11 5.18 -0.43
CA ALA A 94 19.27 5.51 0.40
C ALA A 94 20.57 5.49 -0.40
N LYS A 95 20.74 4.52 -1.32
CA LYS A 95 21.88 4.48 -2.26
C LYS A 95 22.01 5.77 -3.13
N ARG A 96 20.91 6.48 -3.31
CA ARG A 96 20.84 7.74 -4.09
C ARG A 96 20.81 8.99 -3.19
N GLY A 97 21.10 8.85 -1.90
CA GLY A 97 21.07 9.94 -0.93
C GLY A 97 19.67 10.34 -0.46
N LEU A 98 18.62 9.62 -0.85
CA LEU A 98 17.26 9.89 -0.43
C LEU A 98 16.87 9.01 0.75
N LYS A 99 16.64 9.61 1.91
CA LYS A 99 16.16 8.91 3.12
C LYS A 99 14.64 8.81 3.12
N LEU A 100 14.14 7.63 3.45
CA LEU A 100 12.73 7.35 3.65
C LEU A 100 12.51 6.90 5.10
N VAL A 101 11.39 7.30 5.70
CA VAL A 101 10.98 6.91 7.06
C VAL A 101 9.68 6.14 6.96
N VAL A 102 9.64 4.94 7.52
CA VAL A 102 8.46 4.07 7.53
C VAL A 102 7.51 4.52 8.64
N LEU A 103 6.27 4.79 8.26
CA LEU A 103 5.18 5.16 9.16
C LEU A 103 4.36 3.94 9.61
N SER A 104 4.12 2.99 8.71
CA SER A 104 3.38 1.75 8.96
C SER A 104 3.59 0.73 7.85
N SER A 105 3.33 -0.54 8.12
CA SER A 105 3.21 -1.58 7.11
C SER A 105 1.91 -1.42 6.32
N ALA A 106 1.96 -1.66 5.02
CA ALA A 106 0.83 -1.46 4.12
C ALA A 106 0.36 -2.75 3.43
N LEU A 107 1.26 -3.60 2.96
CA LEU A 107 0.91 -4.87 2.32
C LEU A 107 1.74 -6.00 2.92
N ARG A 108 1.13 -6.76 3.80
CA ARG A 108 1.62 -8.03 4.35
C ARG A 108 0.90 -9.19 3.64
N ALA A 109 1.52 -10.35 3.51
CA ALA A 109 0.83 -11.53 3.00
C ALA A 109 -0.35 -11.90 3.92
N GLY A 110 -1.50 -12.23 3.32
CA GLY A 110 -2.62 -12.79 4.05
C GLY A 110 -2.30 -14.19 4.61
N LYS A 111 -3.07 -14.63 5.62
CA LYS A 111 -2.89 -15.94 6.27
C LYS A 111 -2.92 -17.10 5.28
N GLY A 112 -3.77 -17.03 4.25
CA GLY A 112 -3.85 -18.03 3.19
C GLY A 112 -2.60 -18.13 2.32
N GLY A 113 -1.76 -17.07 2.26
CA GLY A 113 -0.53 -17.03 1.46
C GLY A 113 -0.77 -17.06 -0.05
N LEU A 114 -1.95 -16.63 -0.52
CA LEU A 114 -2.35 -16.65 -1.93
C LEU A 114 -2.02 -15.34 -2.66
N GLY A 115 -1.37 -14.39 -1.99
CA GLY A 115 -1.09 -13.04 -2.51
C GLY A 115 -0.07 -12.98 -3.63
N ALA A 116 0.80 -13.97 -3.76
CA ALA A 116 1.79 -14.06 -4.83
C ALA A 116 1.95 -15.51 -5.31
N GLY A 117 1.91 -15.70 -6.61
CA GLY A 117 2.04 -17.02 -7.21
C GLY A 117 2.49 -16.94 -8.67
N ILE A 118 3.00 -18.06 -9.16
CA ILE A 118 3.30 -18.30 -10.57
C ILE A 118 2.14 -19.07 -11.20
N TRP A 119 1.45 -18.43 -12.11
CA TRP A 119 0.23 -18.91 -12.74
C TRP A 119 0.47 -19.33 -14.18
N VAL A 120 -0.18 -20.42 -14.57
CA VAL A 120 -0.21 -20.92 -15.94
C VAL A 120 -1.67 -21.21 -16.35
N LYS A 121 -1.96 -21.36 -17.62
CA LYS A 121 -3.25 -21.85 -18.10
C LYS A 121 -3.50 -23.25 -17.54
N LYS A 122 -4.77 -23.61 -17.32
CA LYS A 122 -5.15 -24.90 -16.76
C LYS A 122 -4.67 -26.07 -17.63
N ASP A 123 -4.77 -25.93 -18.93
CA ASP A 123 -4.38 -26.90 -19.96
C ASP A 123 -2.90 -26.83 -20.35
N SER A 124 -2.13 -25.91 -19.76
CA SER A 124 -0.69 -25.77 -20.01
C SER A 124 0.07 -27.08 -19.79
N PRO A 125 1.09 -27.41 -20.62
CA PRO A 125 1.93 -28.58 -20.42
C PRO A 125 2.84 -28.46 -19.20
N TYR A 126 3.09 -27.25 -18.67
CA TYR A 126 4.00 -27.01 -17.56
C TYR A 126 3.38 -27.53 -16.26
N LYS A 127 4.00 -28.51 -15.60
CA LYS A 127 3.50 -29.14 -14.35
C LYS A 127 4.30 -28.69 -13.12
N THR A 128 5.55 -28.32 -13.31
CA THR A 128 6.50 -27.93 -12.26
C THR A 128 7.15 -26.58 -12.57
N MET A 129 7.81 -25.98 -11.60
CA MET A 129 8.60 -24.76 -11.83
C MET A 129 9.81 -25.02 -12.74
N ALA A 130 10.33 -26.24 -12.79
CA ALA A 130 11.45 -26.60 -13.68
C ALA A 130 11.05 -26.55 -15.17
N ASP A 131 9.78 -26.82 -15.49
CA ASP A 131 9.27 -26.78 -16.86
C ASP A 131 9.24 -25.36 -17.44
N LEU A 132 9.38 -24.35 -16.59
CA LEU A 132 9.44 -22.94 -17.01
C LEU A 132 10.86 -22.48 -17.40
N ARG A 133 11.88 -23.37 -17.40
CA ARG A 133 13.20 -23.02 -17.93
C ARG A 133 13.11 -22.68 -19.41
N GLY A 134 13.74 -21.55 -19.80
CA GLY A 134 13.68 -21.00 -21.15
C GLY A 134 12.33 -20.34 -21.51
N ARG A 135 11.33 -20.33 -20.61
CA ARG A 135 9.99 -19.79 -20.86
C ARG A 135 9.87 -18.34 -20.46
N THR A 136 8.85 -17.68 -21.01
CA THR A 136 8.58 -16.26 -20.76
C THR A 136 7.61 -16.09 -19.60
N ILE A 137 8.04 -15.34 -18.57
CA ILE A 137 7.24 -15.04 -17.38
C ILE A 137 6.79 -13.57 -17.43
N GLY A 138 5.49 -13.35 -17.54
CA GLY A 138 4.89 -12.03 -17.41
C GLY A 138 4.92 -11.56 -15.94
N ASN A 139 5.43 -10.34 -15.71
CA ASN A 139 5.54 -9.77 -14.37
C ASN A 139 5.05 -8.33 -14.33
N TYR A 140 4.30 -7.96 -13.28
CA TYR A 140 3.66 -6.65 -13.16
C TYR A 140 4.65 -5.50 -12.93
N ALA A 141 5.78 -5.75 -12.25
CA ALA A 141 6.80 -4.73 -11.98
C ALA A 141 8.12 -5.38 -11.53
N LEU A 142 9.08 -5.49 -12.42
CA LEU A 142 10.37 -6.19 -12.18
C LEU A 142 11.16 -5.66 -10.99
N ARG A 143 10.96 -4.38 -10.61
CA ARG A 143 11.68 -3.74 -9.49
C ARG A 143 10.87 -3.66 -8.20
N SER A 144 9.69 -4.30 -8.14
CA SER A 144 8.86 -4.29 -6.93
C SER A 144 9.39 -5.25 -5.87
N THR A 145 9.04 -5.00 -4.61
CA THR A 145 9.34 -5.93 -3.50
C THR A 145 8.66 -7.28 -3.71
N GLY A 146 7.40 -7.29 -4.16
CA GLY A 146 6.69 -8.54 -4.42
C GLY A 146 7.42 -9.43 -5.43
N THR A 147 7.94 -8.84 -6.52
CA THR A 147 8.77 -9.59 -7.49
C THR A 147 10.09 -10.05 -6.88
N THR A 148 10.70 -9.27 -6.01
CA THR A 148 11.92 -9.68 -5.30
C THR A 148 11.65 -10.88 -4.38
N TRP A 149 10.51 -10.89 -3.65
CA TRP A 149 10.06 -12.05 -2.88
C TRP A 149 9.82 -13.29 -3.74
N ILE A 150 9.13 -13.14 -4.87
CA ILE A 150 8.91 -14.23 -5.83
C ILE A 150 10.24 -14.82 -6.27
N ARG A 151 11.18 -13.98 -6.72
CA ARG A 151 12.50 -14.43 -7.15
C ARG A 151 13.27 -15.13 -6.04
N LEU A 152 13.21 -14.62 -4.80
CA LEU A 152 13.84 -15.25 -3.65
C LEU A 152 13.26 -16.65 -3.37
N ALA A 153 11.94 -16.81 -3.42
CA ALA A 153 11.29 -18.11 -3.28
C ALA A 153 11.74 -19.09 -4.38
N LEU A 154 11.76 -18.64 -5.64
CA LEU A 154 12.19 -19.47 -6.77
C LEU A 154 13.65 -19.89 -6.66
N LEU A 155 14.52 -18.99 -6.24
CA LEU A 155 15.94 -19.28 -5.99
C LEU A 155 16.12 -20.33 -4.87
N LYS A 156 15.45 -20.10 -3.74
CA LYS A 156 15.68 -20.90 -2.53
C LYS A 156 15.01 -22.27 -2.57
N LYS A 157 13.74 -22.34 -2.97
CA LYS A 157 12.97 -23.59 -2.97
C LYS A 157 13.18 -24.39 -4.23
N TYR A 158 13.14 -23.75 -5.40
CA TYR A 158 13.16 -24.44 -6.69
C TYR A 158 14.54 -24.46 -7.36
N LYS A 159 15.56 -23.86 -6.72
CA LYS A 159 16.95 -23.82 -7.21
C LYS A 159 17.09 -23.27 -8.63
N LEU A 160 16.26 -22.27 -8.96
CA LEU A 160 16.26 -21.62 -10.27
C LEU A 160 17.19 -20.40 -10.26
N ASN A 161 17.92 -20.21 -11.38
CA ASN A 161 18.61 -18.94 -11.60
C ASN A 161 17.60 -17.88 -12.00
N VAL A 162 17.34 -16.94 -11.07
CA VAL A 162 16.30 -15.91 -11.21
C VAL A 162 16.81 -14.58 -11.75
N SER A 163 18.04 -14.54 -12.26
CA SER A 163 18.61 -13.35 -12.88
C SER A 163 17.79 -12.90 -14.10
N TYR A 164 17.67 -11.59 -14.30
CA TYR A 164 16.98 -11.04 -15.49
C TYR A 164 17.81 -11.19 -16.77
N LYS A 165 19.13 -11.35 -16.63
CA LYS A 165 20.04 -11.66 -17.74
C LYS A 165 20.63 -13.03 -17.49
N ASN A 166 20.58 -13.91 -18.49
CA ASN A 166 21.12 -15.26 -18.42
C ASN A 166 20.55 -16.10 -17.25
N GLY A 167 19.31 -15.80 -16.83
CA GLY A 167 18.57 -16.63 -15.87
C GLY A 167 17.86 -17.80 -16.55
N ASP A 168 17.26 -18.67 -15.73
CA ASP A 168 16.51 -19.84 -16.22
C ASP A 168 15.20 -19.44 -16.94
N MET A 169 14.71 -18.22 -16.77
CA MET A 169 13.47 -17.75 -17.36
C MET A 169 13.63 -16.36 -18.00
N ASN A 170 12.81 -16.08 -19.02
CA ASN A 170 12.73 -14.78 -19.66
C ASN A 170 11.66 -13.91 -18.99
N TRP A 171 12.07 -12.88 -18.25
CA TRP A 171 11.15 -11.99 -17.55
C TRP A 171 10.73 -10.81 -18.41
N VAL A 172 9.42 -10.61 -18.60
CA VAL A 172 8.88 -9.46 -19.31
C VAL A 172 7.94 -8.68 -18.39
N GLN A 173 8.08 -7.35 -18.39
CA GLN A 173 7.19 -6.50 -17.61
C GLN A 173 5.92 -6.19 -18.42
N ILE A 174 4.77 -6.49 -17.84
CA ILE A 174 3.44 -6.24 -18.39
C ILE A 174 2.60 -5.58 -17.30
N PRO A 175 1.90 -4.47 -17.56
CA PRO A 175 1.02 -3.85 -16.58
C PRO A 175 0.05 -4.86 -15.95
N ALA A 176 -0.15 -4.81 -14.63
CA ALA A 176 -0.95 -5.80 -13.90
C ALA A 176 -2.34 -6.08 -14.52
N PRO A 177 -3.12 -5.08 -14.98
CA PRO A 177 -4.42 -5.36 -15.62
C PRO A 177 -4.34 -6.19 -16.91
N ALA A 178 -3.19 -6.17 -17.62
CA ALA A 178 -3.00 -6.88 -18.88
C ALA A 178 -2.35 -8.26 -18.73
N LEU A 179 -1.90 -8.63 -17.53
CA LEU A 179 -1.19 -9.91 -17.29
C LEU A 179 -2.06 -11.13 -17.57
N LEU A 180 -3.32 -11.10 -17.14
CA LEU A 180 -4.21 -12.24 -17.32
C LEU A 180 -4.49 -12.47 -18.81
N THR A 181 -4.77 -11.39 -19.58
CA THR A 181 -4.93 -11.45 -21.02
C THR A 181 -3.66 -11.91 -21.73
N ALA A 182 -2.48 -11.47 -21.28
CA ALA A 182 -1.21 -11.90 -21.85
C ALA A 182 -0.97 -13.42 -21.65
N LEU A 183 -1.38 -13.95 -20.51
CA LEU A 183 -1.32 -15.39 -20.22
C LEU A 183 -2.36 -16.16 -21.06
N GLU A 184 -3.58 -15.64 -21.18
CA GLU A 184 -4.67 -16.24 -21.93
C GLU A 184 -4.34 -16.36 -23.42
N THR A 185 -3.79 -15.29 -24.01
CA THR A 185 -3.41 -15.25 -25.43
C THR A 185 -2.10 -15.96 -25.75
N GLY A 186 -1.39 -16.50 -24.75
CA GLY A 186 -0.10 -17.17 -24.96
C GLY A 186 1.07 -16.22 -25.24
N ARG A 187 0.89 -14.90 -25.03
CA ARG A 187 1.99 -13.93 -25.12
C ARG A 187 3.08 -14.21 -24.08
N VAL A 188 2.71 -14.82 -22.97
CA VAL A 188 3.61 -15.33 -21.92
C VAL A 188 3.21 -16.75 -21.56
N ASP A 189 4.20 -17.57 -21.17
CA ASP A 189 3.99 -18.96 -20.76
C ASP A 189 3.44 -19.07 -19.34
N ALA A 190 3.85 -18.15 -18.47
CA ALA A 190 3.38 -18.01 -17.10
C ALA A 190 3.29 -16.53 -16.70
N ALA A 191 2.56 -16.24 -15.64
CA ALA A 191 2.41 -14.88 -15.12
C ALA A 191 2.44 -14.83 -13.60
N THR A 192 2.98 -13.73 -13.05
CA THR A 192 2.86 -13.40 -11.63
C THR A 192 1.59 -12.59 -11.43
N LEU A 193 0.52 -13.22 -10.97
CA LEU A 193 -0.73 -12.52 -10.68
C LEU A 193 -0.79 -12.13 -9.20
N ILE A 194 -1.33 -10.96 -8.92
CA ILE A 194 -1.50 -10.40 -7.58
C ILE A 194 -2.89 -9.82 -7.39
N HIS A 195 -3.33 -9.68 -6.14
CA HIS A 195 -4.56 -8.97 -5.76
C HIS A 195 -5.78 -9.42 -6.57
N SER A 196 -6.51 -8.45 -7.16
CA SER A 196 -7.72 -8.70 -7.92
C SER A 196 -7.51 -9.59 -9.16
N GLN A 197 -6.32 -9.58 -9.79
CA GLN A 197 -6.03 -10.48 -10.91
C GLN A 197 -5.93 -11.95 -10.45
N ALA A 198 -5.22 -12.21 -9.35
CA ALA A 198 -5.12 -13.55 -8.76
C ALA A 198 -6.49 -14.08 -8.30
N TYR A 199 -7.31 -13.21 -7.69
CA TYR A 199 -8.67 -13.54 -7.29
C TYR A 199 -9.54 -13.94 -8.50
N LYS A 200 -9.51 -13.13 -9.57
CA LYS A 200 -10.24 -13.43 -10.82
C LYS A 200 -9.76 -14.72 -11.48
N ALA A 201 -8.44 -14.91 -11.57
CA ALA A 201 -7.87 -16.12 -12.16
C ALA A 201 -8.29 -17.37 -11.40
N ARG A 202 -8.28 -17.32 -10.06
CA ARG A 202 -8.73 -18.43 -9.22
C ARG A 202 -10.22 -18.74 -9.42
N GLY A 203 -11.06 -17.69 -9.44
CA GLY A 203 -12.50 -17.83 -9.61
C GLY A 203 -12.93 -18.33 -10.99
N SER A 204 -12.15 -18.08 -12.05
CA SER A 204 -12.48 -18.48 -13.42
C SER A 204 -12.32 -19.99 -13.66
N GLY A 205 -11.48 -20.68 -12.88
CA GLY A 205 -11.14 -22.09 -13.11
C GLY A 205 -10.31 -22.38 -14.37
N ASN A 206 -9.89 -21.35 -15.13
CA ASN A 206 -9.14 -21.47 -16.39
C ASN A 206 -7.62 -21.49 -16.19
N TYR A 207 -7.17 -21.27 -14.96
CA TYR A 207 -5.76 -21.15 -14.59
C TYR A 207 -5.45 -22.03 -13.39
N ARG A 208 -4.18 -22.34 -13.21
CA ARG A 208 -3.66 -23.03 -12.03
C ARG A 208 -2.31 -22.45 -11.60
N VAL A 209 -1.95 -22.68 -10.36
CA VAL A 209 -0.73 -22.16 -9.76
C VAL A 209 0.32 -23.27 -9.75
N LEU A 210 1.54 -22.94 -10.17
CA LEU A 210 2.70 -23.82 -10.05
C LEU A 210 3.43 -23.61 -8.71
N ALA A 211 3.44 -22.39 -8.19
CA ALA A 211 4.08 -22.05 -6.93
C ALA A 211 3.30 -20.93 -6.21
N TRP A 212 3.00 -21.13 -4.93
CA TRP A 212 2.51 -20.09 -4.02
C TRP A 212 3.71 -19.51 -3.26
N THR A 213 4.34 -18.50 -3.83
CA THR A 213 5.63 -18.00 -3.35
C THR A 213 5.58 -17.37 -1.96
N ASN A 214 4.44 -16.83 -1.50
CA ASN A 214 4.29 -16.37 -0.11
C ASN A 214 4.34 -17.54 0.88
N ARG A 215 3.71 -18.67 0.53
CA ARG A 215 3.79 -19.90 1.35
C ARG A 215 5.19 -20.44 1.38
N ASP A 216 5.88 -20.43 0.24
CA ASP A 216 7.28 -20.88 0.12
C ASP A 216 8.21 -20.04 1.00
N ILE A 217 8.05 -18.72 1.02
CA ILE A 217 8.82 -17.83 1.89
C ILE A 217 8.53 -18.11 3.37
N ARG A 218 7.26 -18.31 3.74
CA ARG A 218 6.90 -18.65 5.12
C ARG A 218 7.53 -19.97 5.56
N GLU A 219 7.52 -20.98 4.69
CA GLU A 219 8.16 -22.28 4.94
C GLU A 219 9.67 -22.15 5.14
N ILE A 220 10.35 -21.34 4.30
CA ILE A 220 11.81 -21.23 4.30
C ILE A 220 12.33 -20.35 5.44
N TYR A 221 11.66 -19.21 5.70
CA TYR A 221 12.19 -18.16 6.59
C TYR A 221 11.35 -17.93 7.84
N GLY A 222 10.17 -18.55 7.96
CA GLY A 222 9.26 -18.33 9.09
C GLY A 222 8.73 -16.89 9.17
N VAL A 223 8.61 -16.20 8.02
CA VAL A 223 8.10 -14.82 7.95
C VAL A 223 6.98 -14.69 6.92
N ASP A 224 6.02 -13.83 7.18
CA ASP A 224 5.08 -13.35 6.18
C ASP A 224 5.73 -12.25 5.35
N THR A 225 5.55 -12.30 4.03
CA THR A 225 6.15 -11.29 3.17
C THR A 225 5.51 -9.93 3.40
N VAL A 226 6.32 -8.88 3.54
CA VAL A 226 5.89 -7.48 3.52
C VAL A 226 6.31 -6.89 2.18
N ALA A 227 5.33 -6.57 1.35
CA ALA A 227 5.58 -6.05 0.00
C ALA A 227 5.64 -4.52 -0.06
N ALA A 228 4.86 -3.85 0.78
CA ALA A 228 4.81 -2.40 0.82
C ALA A 228 4.67 -1.86 2.24
N VAL A 229 5.13 -0.63 2.41
CA VAL A 229 5.07 0.19 3.63
C VAL A 229 4.60 1.59 3.27
N ASN A 230 3.99 2.30 4.20
CA ASN A 230 3.74 3.72 4.08
C ASN A 230 4.99 4.48 4.53
N VAL A 231 5.52 5.33 3.67
CA VAL A 231 6.73 6.10 3.93
C VAL A 231 6.49 7.59 3.80
N THR A 232 7.33 8.35 4.49
CA THR A 232 7.47 9.80 4.33
C THR A 232 8.95 10.18 4.27
N TYR A 233 9.23 11.47 4.25
CA TYR A 233 10.58 12.05 4.16
C TYR A 233 10.94 12.73 5.49
N PRO A 234 12.20 12.62 5.97
CA PRO A 234 12.61 13.17 7.26
C PRO A 234 12.25 14.64 7.44
N GLU A 235 12.44 15.45 6.42
CA GLU A 235 12.15 16.89 6.46
C GLU A 235 10.65 17.19 6.58
N LYS A 236 9.79 16.44 5.90
CA LYS A 236 8.34 16.59 6.03
C LYS A 236 7.86 16.16 7.41
N LEU A 237 8.42 15.06 7.91
CA LEU A 237 8.10 14.52 9.23
C LEU A 237 8.53 15.49 10.34
N ALA A 238 9.72 16.07 10.24
CA ALA A 238 10.22 17.06 11.20
C ALA A 238 9.39 18.33 11.22
N ALA A 239 8.90 18.78 10.06
CA ALA A 239 8.08 19.98 9.95
C ALA A 239 6.67 19.81 10.55
N ARG A 240 6.09 18.60 10.51
CA ARG A 240 4.67 18.36 10.84
C ARG A 240 4.45 17.04 11.60
N PRO A 241 5.17 16.77 12.70
CA PRO A 241 5.12 15.46 13.36
C PRO A 241 3.71 15.07 13.86
N GLU A 242 2.93 16.05 14.35
CA GLU A 242 1.58 15.79 14.85
C GLU A 242 0.59 15.44 13.73
N ALA A 243 0.74 16.02 12.54
CA ALA A 243 -0.07 15.67 11.39
C ALA A 243 0.19 14.22 10.92
N PHE A 244 1.44 13.75 11.00
CA PHE A 244 1.77 12.36 10.67
C PHE A 244 1.34 11.36 11.75
N LYS A 245 1.34 11.74 13.04
CA LYS A 245 0.73 10.91 14.11
C LYS A 245 -0.77 10.74 13.85
N GLU A 246 -1.44 11.84 13.52
CA GLU A 246 -2.86 11.83 13.23
C GLU A 246 -3.20 11.05 11.94
N PHE A 247 -2.37 11.16 10.90
CA PHE A 247 -2.46 10.31 9.71
C PHE A 247 -2.40 8.82 10.07
N ASN A 248 -1.42 8.41 10.87
CA ASN A 248 -1.26 7.02 11.30
C ASN A 248 -2.47 6.54 12.11
N ARG A 249 -2.98 7.37 13.05
CA ARG A 249 -4.20 7.05 13.82
C ARG A 249 -5.39 6.82 12.90
N MET A 250 -5.68 7.79 12.02
CA MET A 250 -6.81 7.70 11.09
C MET A 250 -6.72 6.49 10.17
N LEU A 251 -5.52 6.22 9.63
CA LEU A 251 -5.31 5.06 8.76
C LEU A 251 -5.53 3.76 9.52
N TYR A 252 -4.96 3.63 10.72
CA TYR A 252 -5.13 2.45 11.56
C TYR A 252 -6.59 2.21 11.94
N GLU A 253 -7.30 3.24 12.40
CA GLU A 253 -8.73 3.15 12.74
C GLU A 253 -9.59 2.79 11.52
N SER A 254 -9.28 3.33 10.33
CA SER A 254 -9.96 2.97 9.09
C SER A 254 -9.75 1.50 8.73
N VAL A 255 -8.54 0.98 8.93
CA VAL A 255 -8.25 -0.45 8.78
C VAL A 255 -9.07 -1.28 9.76
N GLN A 256 -9.08 -0.91 11.05
CA GLN A 256 -9.85 -1.63 12.08
C GLN A 256 -11.35 -1.64 11.76
N TYR A 257 -11.89 -0.51 11.30
CA TYR A 257 -13.27 -0.45 10.84
C TYR A 257 -13.52 -1.44 9.70
N ALA A 258 -12.65 -1.44 8.68
CA ALA A 258 -12.80 -2.29 7.52
C ALA A 258 -12.69 -3.80 7.85
N VAL A 259 -11.80 -4.15 8.79
CA VAL A 259 -11.65 -5.53 9.29
C VAL A 259 -12.90 -6.00 10.05
N ASN A 260 -13.51 -5.11 10.83
CA ASN A 260 -14.70 -5.41 11.63
C ASN A 260 -16.00 -5.36 10.83
N ASN A 261 -16.00 -4.72 9.64
CA ASN A 261 -17.18 -4.55 8.78
C ASN A 261 -16.91 -5.00 7.33
N PRO A 262 -16.37 -6.21 7.11
CA PRO A 262 -15.86 -6.62 5.79
C PRO A 262 -16.97 -6.75 4.73
N ASP A 263 -18.19 -7.07 5.11
CA ASP A 263 -19.33 -7.23 4.19
C ASP A 263 -19.83 -5.86 3.71
N GLU A 264 -19.93 -4.86 4.59
CA GLU A 264 -20.30 -3.49 4.26
C GLU A 264 -19.25 -2.89 3.29
N VAL A 265 -17.97 -3.00 3.65
CA VAL A 265 -16.86 -2.50 2.83
C VAL A 265 -16.81 -3.24 1.51
N GLY A 266 -16.98 -4.56 1.51
CA GLY A 266 -17.03 -5.38 0.31
C GLY A 266 -18.15 -4.95 -0.65
N ALA A 267 -19.36 -4.71 -0.13
CA ALA A 267 -20.48 -4.21 -0.91
C ALA A 267 -20.20 -2.81 -1.49
N ALA A 268 -19.53 -1.94 -0.72
CA ALA A 268 -19.21 -0.59 -1.17
C ALA A 268 -18.20 -0.58 -2.34
N ILE A 269 -17.14 -1.40 -2.28
CA ILE A 269 -16.13 -1.47 -3.35
C ILE A 269 -16.62 -2.23 -4.60
N ALA A 270 -17.69 -3.01 -4.46
CA ALA A 270 -18.26 -3.77 -5.57
C ALA A 270 -19.28 -2.96 -6.41
N LYS A 271 -19.65 -1.76 -6.00
CA LYS A 271 -20.70 -0.96 -6.64
C LYS A 271 -20.50 -0.69 -8.14
N ASP A 272 -19.26 -0.61 -8.60
CA ASP A 272 -18.95 -0.41 -10.02
C ASP A 272 -18.90 -1.72 -10.84
N GLY A 273 -19.22 -2.87 -10.22
CA GLY A 273 -19.30 -4.17 -10.86
C GLY A 273 -17.98 -4.79 -11.33
N LYS A 274 -16.84 -4.15 -11.03
CA LYS A 274 -15.52 -4.63 -11.48
C LYS A 274 -14.99 -5.79 -10.64
N ILE A 275 -15.47 -5.92 -9.41
CA ILE A 275 -15.08 -6.97 -8.47
C ILE A 275 -16.31 -7.40 -7.65
N SER A 276 -16.33 -8.63 -7.14
CA SER A 276 -17.40 -9.11 -6.26
C SER A 276 -17.27 -8.55 -4.84
N ALA A 277 -18.38 -8.42 -4.11
CA ALA A 277 -18.36 -8.00 -2.70
C ALA A 277 -17.51 -8.91 -1.82
N ALA A 278 -17.47 -10.21 -2.11
CA ALA A 278 -16.64 -11.18 -1.37
C ALA A 278 -15.13 -10.96 -1.52
N TYR A 279 -14.70 -10.16 -2.50
CA TYR A 279 -13.28 -9.92 -2.75
C TYR A 279 -12.56 -9.30 -1.56
N PHE A 280 -13.16 -8.30 -0.90
CA PHE A 280 -12.49 -7.60 0.18
C PHE A 280 -12.11 -8.53 1.34
N LYS A 281 -13.07 -9.34 1.80
CA LYS A 281 -12.84 -10.34 2.84
C LYS A 281 -11.78 -11.36 2.43
N ALA A 282 -11.92 -11.94 1.23
CA ALA A 282 -10.94 -12.87 0.69
C ALA A 282 -9.54 -12.23 0.57
N TRP A 283 -9.48 -10.94 0.16
CA TRP A 283 -8.21 -10.23 0.04
C TRP A 283 -7.51 -10.12 1.39
N MET A 284 -8.22 -9.70 2.44
CA MET A 284 -7.67 -9.53 3.80
C MET A 284 -7.23 -10.86 4.41
N GLU A 285 -7.97 -11.94 4.17
CA GLU A 285 -7.69 -13.26 4.75
C GLU A 285 -6.62 -14.03 3.97
N ASP A 286 -6.76 -14.09 2.66
CA ASP A 286 -6.02 -15.02 1.81
C ASP A 286 -4.86 -14.39 1.04
N TYR A 287 -5.06 -13.18 0.50
CA TYR A 287 -4.14 -12.59 -0.47
C TYR A 287 -3.16 -11.61 0.17
N SER A 288 -3.67 -10.55 0.76
CA SER A 288 -2.87 -9.51 1.39
C SER A 288 -3.62 -8.87 2.53
N TYR A 289 -2.94 -8.58 3.60
CA TYR A 289 -3.45 -7.86 4.75
C TYR A 289 -2.84 -6.46 4.80
N PHE A 290 -3.65 -5.45 5.14
CA PHE A 290 -3.16 -4.10 5.36
C PHE A 290 -3.14 -3.80 6.86
N PRO A 291 -1.98 -3.81 7.53
CA PRO A 291 -1.91 -3.64 8.97
C PRO A 291 -2.23 -2.21 9.44
N GLY A 292 -1.70 -1.20 8.75
CA GLY A 292 -1.71 0.18 9.22
C GLY A 292 -0.80 0.45 10.44
N ALA A 293 -0.14 -0.58 10.94
CA ALA A 293 0.78 -0.59 12.07
C ALA A 293 2.07 -1.32 11.69
N VAL A 294 3.07 -1.37 12.56
CA VAL A 294 4.34 -2.11 12.37
C VAL A 294 4.50 -3.11 13.51
N SER A 295 4.79 -4.37 13.17
CA SER A 295 5.15 -5.42 14.12
C SER A 295 6.63 -5.79 14.04
N ASP A 296 7.15 -6.50 15.04
CA ASP A 296 8.52 -7.04 14.99
C ASP A 296 8.67 -8.09 13.89
N ALA A 297 7.59 -8.81 13.56
CA ALA A 297 7.56 -9.71 12.42
C ALA A 297 7.74 -8.97 11.09
N ASP A 298 7.19 -7.75 10.94
CA ASP A 298 7.42 -6.91 9.76
C ASP A 298 8.88 -6.47 9.64
N LEU A 299 9.51 -6.10 10.77
CA LEU A 299 10.94 -5.74 10.78
C LEU A 299 11.78 -6.92 10.29
N LYS A 300 11.52 -8.12 10.84
CA LYS A 300 12.19 -9.35 10.41
C LYS A 300 11.97 -9.65 8.93
N ALA A 301 10.75 -9.47 8.42
CA ALA A 301 10.44 -9.66 7.00
C ALA A 301 11.18 -8.66 6.11
N MET A 302 11.24 -7.39 6.49
CA MET A 302 12.01 -6.37 5.76
C MET A 302 13.50 -6.72 5.70
N GLU A 303 14.09 -7.13 6.82
CA GLU A 303 15.50 -7.54 6.87
C GLU A 303 15.74 -8.80 6.04
N THR A 304 14.82 -9.78 6.09
CA THR A 304 14.90 -11.00 5.28
C THR A 304 14.94 -10.71 3.77
N ILE A 305 14.05 -9.85 3.27
CA ILE A 305 14.05 -9.52 1.84
C ILE A 305 15.28 -8.72 1.43
N TRP A 306 15.78 -7.84 2.28
CA TRP A 306 16.99 -7.07 1.98
C TRP A 306 18.23 -7.98 1.98
N ALA A 307 18.33 -8.94 2.91
CA ALA A 307 19.38 -9.94 2.90
C ALA A 307 19.31 -10.82 1.64
N GLY A 308 18.12 -11.29 1.26
CA GLY A 308 17.89 -12.00 0.01
C GLY A 308 18.23 -11.17 -1.23
N ALA A 309 17.97 -9.87 -1.20
CA ALA A 309 18.34 -8.97 -2.28
C ALA A 309 19.87 -8.75 -2.39
N VAL A 310 20.59 -8.79 -1.28
CA VAL A 310 22.07 -8.79 -1.28
C VAL A 310 22.58 -10.09 -1.90
N GLU A 311 22.05 -11.22 -1.51
CA GLU A 311 22.42 -12.54 -2.06
C GLU A 311 22.17 -12.61 -3.58
N MET A 312 21.05 -12.03 -4.06
CA MET A 312 20.74 -11.96 -5.49
C MET A 312 21.53 -10.87 -6.24
N GLY A 313 22.46 -10.15 -5.60
CA GLY A 313 23.25 -9.08 -6.20
C GLY A 313 22.45 -7.80 -6.53
N ILE A 314 21.23 -7.65 -5.99
CA ILE A 314 20.37 -6.47 -6.21
C ILE A 314 20.84 -5.31 -5.33
N LEU A 315 21.23 -5.60 -4.09
CA LEU A 315 21.78 -4.66 -3.12
C LEU A 315 23.22 -5.03 -2.77
N LYS A 316 24.03 -4.02 -2.38
CA LYS A 316 25.36 -4.25 -1.79
C LYS A 316 25.30 -4.43 -0.28
N SER A 317 24.37 -3.73 0.36
CA SER A 317 24.10 -3.76 1.79
C SER A 317 22.67 -3.31 2.05
N ALA A 318 22.14 -3.58 3.23
CA ALA A 318 20.81 -3.18 3.65
C ALA A 318 20.88 -2.47 5.01
N PRO A 319 20.01 -1.47 5.27
CA PRO A 319 19.87 -0.88 6.60
C PRO A 319 19.26 -1.91 7.56
N LYS A 320 19.36 -1.64 8.88
CA LYS A 320 18.52 -2.34 9.85
C LYS A 320 17.09 -1.79 9.75
N ALA A 321 16.10 -2.67 9.87
CA ALA A 321 14.70 -2.25 9.74
C ALA A 321 14.30 -1.25 10.83
N ALA A 322 14.79 -1.43 12.05
CA ALA A 322 14.55 -0.52 13.16
C ALA A 322 15.03 0.93 12.90
N ASP A 323 16.12 1.10 12.14
CA ASP A 323 16.71 2.42 11.88
C ASP A 323 15.86 3.28 10.91
N VAL A 324 14.96 2.65 10.17
CA VAL A 324 14.13 3.33 9.17
C VAL A 324 12.67 3.47 9.58
N VAL A 325 12.27 2.86 10.70
CA VAL A 325 10.89 2.98 11.22
C VAL A 325 10.80 4.20 12.14
N TRP A 326 9.75 4.98 11.95
CA TRP A 326 9.47 6.13 12.81
C TRP A 326 9.18 5.69 14.25
N LYS A 327 9.82 6.37 15.23
CA LYS A 327 9.66 6.04 16.66
C LYS A 327 8.21 6.17 17.18
N HIS A 328 7.34 6.91 16.48
CA HIS A 328 5.92 7.09 16.78
C HIS A 328 5.01 6.32 15.79
N ALA A 329 5.55 5.35 15.04
CA ALA A 329 4.72 4.43 14.27
C ALA A 329 3.77 3.67 15.22
N VAL A 330 2.55 3.41 14.76
CA VAL A 330 1.63 2.51 15.49
C VAL A 330 2.26 1.12 15.52
N ARG A 331 2.31 0.52 16.69
CA ARG A 331 2.88 -0.84 16.89
C ARG A 331 1.75 -1.85 17.14
N GLU A 332 1.89 -3.06 16.54
CA GLU A 332 1.09 -4.24 16.88
C GLU A 332 1.72 -4.99 18.03
#